data_63d1b7932708ac4f7c1e54a210840c58
#
_entry.id   63d1b7932708ac4f7c1e54a210840c58
#
_cell.length_a   1.000
_cell.length_b   1.000
_cell.length_c   1.000
_cell.angle_alpha   90.00
_cell.angle_beta   90.00
_cell.angle_gamma   90.00
#
_symmetry.space_group_name_H-M   'P 1'
#
loop_
_entity.id
_entity.type
_entity.pdbx_description
1 polymer ?
#
loop_
_entity_poly.entity_id
_entity_poly.type
_entity_poly.pdbx_seq_one_letter_code
_entity_poly.pdbx_strand_id
1 'polypeptide(L)'
;VMGKKCGNGFLEEGEQCDCGEPEECTNSCCNANNCTLKAGAQCAHGECCQDCKLKSAGTQCREMAGSCDLPEFCTGDAPSCPSNVYKLDGSLCADGNAYCYNGMCLTHQQQCIHLWGSGAVVAPNFCFQDVNKAGDQYGNCGKNGRGQFVKCTSRDAKCGKIQCQTSSEKPRDPSMVKVDNTIIINGYKMKCQGVHAYSMQEEEGDPGLVMTGTKCGDGMVC
;
A
#
# COMPACT_ATOMS: atom_id res chain seq x y z
N VAL A 1 6.24 -25.62 21.99
CA VAL A 1 6.76 -25.78 20.62
C VAL A 1 5.82 -26.77 19.95
N MET A 2 4.88 -26.27 19.13
CA MET A 2 4.08 -27.16 18.27
C MET A 2 5.04 -27.75 17.23
N GLY A 3 5.13 -29.09 17.19
CA GLY A 3 5.93 -29.78 16.20
C GLY A 3 5.35 -29.57 14.79
N LYS A 4 6.20 -29.49 13.80
CA LYS A 4 5.87 -29.54 12.38
C LYS A 4 4.92 -30.70 12.13
N LYS A 5 3.75 -30.43 11.55
CA LYS A 5 2.73 -31.46 11.35
C LYS A 5 2.21 -31.38 9.92
N CYS A 6 2.52 -32.41 9.13
CA CYS A 6 1.90 -32.61 7.83
C CYS A 6 0.38 -32.64 7.96
N GLY A 7 -0.31 -31.93 7.08
CA GLY A 7 -1.78 -31.85 7.05
C GLY A 7 -2.36 -30.63 7.76
N ASN A 8 -1.54 -29.61 8.08
CA ASN A 8 -2.02 -28.35 8.68
C ASN A 8 -2.37 -27.26 7.66
N GLY A 9 -2.19 -27.52 6.37
CA GLY A 9 -2.46 -26.61 5.27
C GLY A 9 -1.34 -25.57 5.00
N PHE A 10 -0.22 -25.67 5.71
CA PHE A 10 0.94 -24.79 5.54
C PHE A 10 2.16 -25.60 5.14
N LEU A 11 2.81 -25.21 4.06
CA LEU A 11 4.05 -25.83 3.59
C LEU A 11 5.20 -25.50 4.54
N GLU A 12 5.71 -26.50 5.25
CA GLU A 12 6.80 -26.35 6.22
C GLU A 12 8.11 -26.97 5.69
N GLU A 13 9.22 -26.65 6.37
CA GLU A 13 10.53 -27.19 5.99
C GLU A 13 10.56 -28.71 6.12
N GLY A 14 10.89 -29.40 5.02
CA GLY A 14 10.91 -30.86 4.92
C GLY A 14 9.68 -31.45 4.21
N GLU A 15 8.69 -30.64 3.91
CA GLU A 15 7.53 -31.02 3.12
C GLU A 15 7.68 -30.59 1.66
N GLN A 16 7.12 -31.37 0.75
CA GLN A 16 7.06 -31.04 -0.68
C GLN A 16 5.72 -30.41 -1.07
N CYS A 17 4.68 -30.68 -0.28
CA CYS A 17 3.36 -30.09 -0.39
C CYS A 17 2.60 -30.30 0.92
N ASP A 18 1.62 -29.45 1.20
CA ASP A 18 0.61 -29.69 2.23
C ASP A 18 -0.76 -29.28 1.67
N CYS A 19 -1.72 -30.15 1.71
CA CYS A 19 -3.07 -29.91 1.21
C CYS A 19 -4.14 -30.10 2.29
N GLY A 20 -3.74 -30.04 3.55
CA GLY A 20 -4.61 -30.32 4.69
C GLY A 20 -4.73 -31.80 5.04
N GLU A 21 -5.64 -32.11 5.93
CA GLU A 21 -5.89 -33.50 6.36
C GLU A 21 -6.32 -34.37 5.17
N PRO A 22 -6.04 -35.69 5.21
CA PRO A 22 -6.33 -36.60 4.08
C PRO A 22 -7.77 -36.59 3.59
N GLU A 23 -8.74 -36.39 4.49
CA GLU A 23 -10.17 -36.35 4.19
C GLU A 23 -10.58 -35.04 3.48
N GLU A 24 -9.80 -33.99 3.64
CA GLU A 24 -10.08 -32.62 3.10
C GLU A 24 -9.26 -32.32 1.84
N CYS A 25 -8.18 -33.05 1.63
CA CYS A 25 -7.26 -32.79 0.53
C CYS A 25 -7.88 -33.15 -0.83
N THR A 26 -8.13 -32.15 -1.63
CA THR A 26 -8.60 -32.27 -3.03
C THR A 26 -7.47 -32.14 -4.06
N ASN A 27 -6.22 -31.90 -3.61
CA ASN A 27 -5.09 -31.71 -4.50
C ASN A 27 -4.59 -33.04 -5.07
N SER A 28 -4.75 -33.24 -6.37
CA SER A 28 -4.36 -34.45 -7.07
C SER A 28 -2.84 -34.67 -7.13
N CYS A 29 -2.04 -33.63 -6.88
CA CYS A 29 -0.59 -33.65 -6.98
C CYS A 29 0.11 -34.00 -5.68
N CYS A 30 -0.58 -33.86 -4.54
CA CYS A 30 -0.03 -34.03 -3.20
C CYS A 30 -0.52 -35.33 -2.55
N ASN A 31 0.36 -36.01 -1.81
CA ASN A 31 0.02 -37.08 -0.92
C ASN A 31 -0.15 -36.52 0.50
N ALA A 32 -1.41 -36.40 0.93
CA ALA A 32 -1.76 -35.82 2.22
C ALA A 32 -1.28 -36.61 3.44
N ASN A 33 -0.98 -37.93 3.28
CA ASN A 33 -0.55 -38.74 4.41
C ASN A 33 0.90 -38.43 4.84
N ASN A 34 1.75 -37.98 3.95
CA ASN A 34 3.18 -37.75 4.21
C ASN A 34 3.73 -36.47 3.62
N CYS A 35 2.87 -35.60 3.08
CA CYS A 35 3.22 -34.29 2.51
C CYS A 35 4.32 -34.34 1.43
N THR A 36 4.25 -35.35 0.57
CA THR A 36 5.14 -35.53 -0.57
C THR A 36 4.38 -35.41 -1.88
N LEU A 37 5.07 -35.04 -2.94
CA LEU A 37 4.51 -35.06 -4.28
C LEU A 37 4.20 -36.49 -4.73
N LYS A 38 3.07 -36.68 -5.40
CA LYS A 38 2.73 -37.97 -6.02
C LYS A 38 3.65 -38.26 -7.20
N ALA A 39 3.77 -39.53 -7.54
CA ALA A 39 4.63 -39.99 -8.65
C ALA A 39 4.33 -39.22 -9.96
N GLY A 40 5.36 -38.65 -10.53
CA GLY A 40 5.29 -37.84 -11.76
C GLY A 40 4.88 -36.39 -11.56
N ALA A 41 4.50 -35.94 -10.37
CA ALA A 41 4.26 -34.53 -10.06
C ALA A 41 5.60 -33.79 -9.88
N GLN A 42 5.65 -32.56 -10.35
CA GLN A 42 6.79 -31.64 -10.18
C GLN A 42 6.47 -30.55 -9.16
N CYS A 43 5.18 -30.32 -8.91
CA CYS A 43 4.67 -29.33 -7.98
C CYS A 43 3.24 -29.71 -7.57
N ALA A 44 2.72 -29.08 -6.52
CA ALA A 44 1.34 -29.23 -6.08
C ALA A 44 0.64 -27.89 -5.82
N HIS A 45 1.39 -26.82 -5.57
CA HIS A 45 0.90 -25.48 -5.26
C HIS A 45 1.71 -24.42 -6.00
N GLY A 46 1.19 -23.20 -6.04
CA GLY A 46 1.84 -22.02 -6.60
C GLY A 46 1.29 -21.62 -7.97
N GLU A 47 1.41 -20.34 -8.30
CA GLU A 47 0.89 -19.73 -9.52
C GLU A 47 1.58 -20.27 -10.77
N CYS A 48 2.81 -20.79 -10.62
CA CYS A 48 3.61 -21.40 -11.69
C CYS A 48 3.50 -22.93 -11.73
N CYS A 49 2.50 -23.49 -11.02
CA CYS A 49 2.16 -24.91 -11.06
C CYS A 49 0.79 -25.12 -11.70
N GLN A 50 0.71 -26.00 -12.68
CA GLN A 50 -0.55 -26.41 -13.31
C GLN A 50 -0.54 -27.90 -13.63
N ASP A 51 -1.59 -28.61 -13.27
CA ASP A 51 -1.75 -30.05 -13.51
C ASP A 51 -0.53 -30.87 -13.06
N CYS A 52 -0.04 -30.56 -11.86
CA CYS A 52 1.15 -31.17 -11.23
C CYS A 52 2.46 -30.93 -11.98
N LYS A 53 2.50 -29.98 -12.91
CA LYS A 53 3.69 -29.62 -13.70
C LYS A 53 4.05 -28.16 -13.55
N LEU A 54 5.34 -27.88 -13.61
CA LEU A 54 5.82 -26.49 -13.67
C LEU A 54 5.41 -25.87 -15.01
N LYS A 55 4.87 -24.65 -14.96
CA LYS A 55 4.62 -23.84 -16.16
C LYS A 55 5.94 -23.44 -16.81
N SER A 56 5.92 -23.31 -18.12
CA SER A 56 7.10 -22.89 -18.88
C SER A 56 7.61 -21.52 -18.44
N ALA A 57 8.91 -21.32 -18.51
CA ALA A 57 9.53 -20.01 -18.31
C ALA A 57 8.89 -18.97 -19.26
N GLY A 58 8.64 -17.76 -18.73
CA GLY A 58 7.97 -16.71 -19.46
C GLY A 58 6.44 -16.76 -19.43
N THR A 59 5.83 -17.74 -18.75
CA THR A 59 4.38 -17.73 -18.47
C THR A 59 4.08 -16.68 -17.42
N GLN A 60 3.20 -15.73 -17.73
CA GLN A 60 2.81 -14.69 -16.76
C GLN A 60 2.11 -15.31 -15.57
N CYS A 61 2.57 -15.00 -14.36
CA CYS A 61 2.04 -15.51 -13.10
C CYS A 61 1.42 -14.43 -12.22
N ARG A 62 1.74 -13.16 -12.44
CA ARG A 62 1.10 -12.03 -11.76
C ARG A 62 0.94 -10.86 -12.72
N GLU A 63 -0.24 -10.26 -12.72
CA GLU A 63 -0.53 -9.04 -13.48
C GLU A 63 -0.03 -7.79 -12.73
N MET A 64 0.18 -6.70 -13.48
CA MET A 64 0.48 -5.40 -12.90
C MET A 64 -0.64 -4.94 -11.96
N ALA A 65 -0.30 -4.56 -10.74
CA ALA A 65 -1.25 -3.96 -9.80
C ALA A 65 -1.49 -2.46 -10.08
N GLY A 66 -0.59 -1.80 -10.81
CA GLY A 66 -0.69 -0.39 -11.14
C GLY A 66 0.38 0.08 -12.11
N SER A 67 0.39 1.37 -12.41
CA SER A 67 1.28 1.96 -13.42
C SER A 67 2.77 1.93 -13.06
N CYS A 68 3.11 1.74 -11.78
CA CYS A 68 4.47 1.63 -11.29
C CYS A 68 4.92 0.20 -11.00
N ASP A 69 4.01 -0.75 -11.18
CA ASP A 69 4.27 -2.16 -11.02
C ASP A 69 4.67 -2.80 -12.35
N LEU A 70 5.27 -3.99 -12.28
CA LEU A 70 5.63 -4.80 -13.45
C LEU A 70 5.01 -6.19 -13.30
N PRO A 71 4.63 -6.85 -14.41
CA PRO A 71 4.14 -8.21 -14.35
C PRO A 71 5.31 -9.18 -14.06
N GLU A 72 5.05 -10.24 -13.33
CA GLU A 72 6.00 -11.31 -13.11
C GLU A 72 5.68 -12.53 -13.97
N PHE A 73 6.73 -13.29 -14.27
CA PHE A 73 6.68 -14.46 -15.12
C PHE A 73 7.36 -15.65 -14.45
N CYS A 74 6.80 -16.84 -14.66
CA CYS A 74 7.37 -18.08 -14.17
C CYS A 74 8.79 -18.29 -14.70
N THR A 75 9.65 -18.83 -13.87
CA THR A 75 11.06 -19.15 -14.23
C THR A 75 11.19 -20.50 -14.93
N GLY A 76 10.18 -21.38 -14.79
CA GLY A 76 10.17 -22.73 -15.34
C GLY A 76 10.79 -23.79 -14.42
N ASP A 77 11.42 -23.39 -13.35
CA ASP A 77 12.09 -24.26 -12.37
C ASP A 77 11.52 -24.18 -10.95
N ALA A 78 10.61 -23.23 -10.70
CA ALA A 78 9.94 -23.04 -9.41
C ALA A 78 8.42 -22.97 -9.56
N PRO A 79 7.66 -23.50 -8.57
CA PRO A 79 6.20 -23.46 -8.59
C PRO A 79 5.62 -22.11 -8.17
N SER A 80 6.36 -21.29 -7.45
CA SER A 80 5.94 -19.96 -7.01
C SER A 80 6.27 -18.89 -8.04
N CYS A 81 5.44 -17.89 -8.11
CA CYS A 81 5.75 -16.66 -8.83
C CYS A 81 6.95 -15.96 -8.17
N PRO A 82 7.89 -15.39 -8.93
CA PRO A 82 8.99 -14.60 -8.39
C PRO A 82 8.53 -13.44 -7.51
N SER A 83 9.45 -12.91 -6.70
CA SER A 83 9.20 -11.71 -5.91
C SER A 83 8.83 -10.53 -6.79
N ASN A 84 7.99 -9.64 -6.25
CA ASN A 84 7.52 -8.45 -6.95
C ASN A 84 8.68 -7.60 -7.47
N VAL A 85 8.57 -7.19 -8.73
CA VAL A 85 9.47 -6.21 -9.37
C VAL A 85 8.67 -4.96 -9.74
N TYR A 86 9.29 -3.80 -9.61
CA TYR A 86 8.67 -2.51 -9.83
C TYR A 86 9.46 -1.67 -10.82
N LYS A 87 8.80 -0.66 -11.39
CA LYS A 87 9.50 0.39 -12.12
C LYS A 87 10.46 1.13 -11.18
N LEU A 88 11.55 1.63 -11.73
CA LEU A 88 12.55 2.40 -10.99
C LEU A 88 11.89 3.58 -10.27
N ASP A 89 12.24 3.76 -8.99
CA ASP A 89 11.80 4.91 -8.21
C ASP A 89 12.21 6.22 -8.91
N GLY A 90 11.27 7.16 -8.94
CA GLY A 90 11.42 8.41 -9.69
C GLY A 90 10.96 8.36 -11.14
N SER A 91 10.58 7.18 -11.68
CA SER A 91 9.92 7.09 -12.99
C SER A 91 8.59 7.84 -12.98
N LEU A 92 8.29 8.60 -14.03
CA LEU A 92 7.03 9.33 -14.13
C LEU A 92 5.84 8.37 -14.25
N CYS A 93 4.76 8.71 -13.58
CA CYS A 93 3.46 8.03 -13.66
C CYS A 93 2.31 9.04 -13.58
N ALA A 94 1.06 8.60 -13.71
CA ALA A 94 -0.13 9.45 -13.72
C ALA A 94 0.01 10.63 -14.70
N ASP A 95 0.39 10.34 -15.96
CA ASP A 95 0.61 11.32 -17.04
C ASP A 95 1.60 12.44 -16.65
N GLY A 96 2.64 12.08 -15.92
CA GLY A 96 3.67 13.00 -15.44
C GLY A 96 3.33 13.77 -14.16
N ASN A 97 2.15 13.50 -13.57
CA ASN A 97 1.70 14.17 -12.34
C ASN A 97 2.23 13.54 -11.06
N ALA A 98 2.88 12.39 -11.14
CA ALA A 98 3.47 11.69 -10.01
C ALA A 98 4.74 10.95 -10.39
N TYR A 99 5.42 10.42 -9.39
CA TYR A 99 6.57 9.53 -9.53
C TYR A 99 6.28 8.16 -8.91
N CYS A 100 6.86 7.13 -9.50
CA CYS A 100 6.89 5.80 -8.89
C CYS A 100 7.78 5.81 -7.64
N TYR A 101 7.30 5.19 -6.58
CA TYR A 101 8.05 4.95 -5.35
C TYR A 101 7.60 3.62 -4.74
N ASN A 102 8.53 2.69 -4.54
CA ASN A 102 8.25 1.33 -4.06
C ASN A 102 7.07 0.65 -4.79
N GLY A 103 7.04 0.74 -6.11
CA GLY A 103 5.99 0.14 -6.93
C GLY A 103 4.64 0.87 -6.94
N MET A 104 4.53 2.00 -6.24
CA MET A 104 3.30 2.79 -6.15
C MET A 104 3.43 4.11 -6.91
N CYS A 105 2.34 4.53 -7.55
CA CYS A 105 2.21 5.85 -8.15
C CYS A 105 1.45 6.75 -7.17
N LEU A 106 2.18 7.57 -6.39
CA LEU A 106 1.62 8.32 -5.29
C LEU A 106 1.19 9.73 -5.71
N THR A 107 -0.10 10.00 -5.67
CA THR A 107 -0.70 11.32 -5.85
C THR A 107 -1.46 11.76 -4.61
N HIS A 108 -1.54 13.07 -4.37
CA HIS A 108 -2.42 13.62 -3.33
C HIS A 108 -3.88 13.23 -3.55
N GLN A 109 -4.31 13.19 -4.82
CA GLN A 109 -5.69 12.83 -5.19
C GLN A 109 -6.05 11.42 -4.77
N GLN A 110 -5.17 10.44 -5.03
CA GLN A 110 -5.41 9.05 -4.60
C GLN A 110 -5.41 8.90 -3.09
N GLN A 111 -4.54 9.64 -2.40
CA GLN A 111 -4.52 9.64 -0.93
C GLN A 111 -5.81 10.21 -0.34
N CYS A 112 -6.38 11.27 -0.93
CA CYS A 112 -7.70 11.77 -0.56
C CYS A 112 -8.81 10.71 -0.78
N ILE A 113 -8.80 10.02 -1.92
CA ILE A 113 -9.76 8.95 -2.21
C ILE A 113 -9.58 7.77 -1.23
N HIS A 114 -8.35 7.44 -0.88
CA HIS A 114 -8.08 6.39 0.10
C HIS A 114 -8.66 6.70 1.47
N LEU A 115 -8.49 7.93 1.94
CA LEU A 115 -8.96 8.37 3.24
C LEU A 115 -10.49 8.56 3.31
N TRP A 116 -11.12 9.05 2.25
CA TRP A 116 -12.50 9.53 2.29
C TRP A 116 -13.46 8.79 1.36
N GLY A 117 -12.95 8.02 0.41
CA GLY A 117 -13.74 7.35 -0.62
C GLY A 117 -13.84 8.13 -1.94
N SER A 118 -14.55 7.53 -2.89
CA SER A 118 -14.80 8.12 -4.20
C SER A 118 -15.58 9.44 -4.06
N GLY A 119 -15.17 10.45 -4.81
CA GLY A 119 -15.75 11.79 -4.73
C GLY A 119 -14.95 12.76 -3.85
N ALA A 120 -13.98 12.28 -3.07
CA ALA A 120 -13.01 13.16 -2.43
C ALA A 120 -12.05 13.73 -3.46
N VAL A 121 -11.70 14.99 -3.31
CA VAL A 121 -10.72 15.67 -4.16
C VAL A 121 -9.63 16.31 -3.31
N VAL A 122 -8.45 16.48 -3.89
CA VAL A 122 -7.37 17.21 -3.22
C VAL A 122 -7.75 18.67 -3.03
N ALA A 123 -7.52 19.21 -1.84
CA ALA A 123 -7.79 20.61 -1.55
C ALA A 123 -6.80 21.52 -2.28
N PRO A 124 -7.16 22.80 -2.54
CA PRO A 124 -6.26 23.79 -3.13
C PRO A 124 -4.98 23.99 -2.30
N ASN A 125 -3.93 24.45 -2.96
CA ASN A 125 -2.60 24.66 -2.35
C ASN A 125 -2.61 25.49 -1.07
N PHE A 126 -3.44 26.51 -1.00
CA PHE A 126 -3.54 27.36 0.18
C PHE A 126 -4.07 26.61 1.42
N CYS A 127 -4.87 25.54 1.26
CA CYS A 127 -5.22 24.66 2.38
C CYS A 127 -3.96 24.05 3.01
N PHE A 128 -3.09 23.48 2.19
CA PHE A 128 -1.82 22.92 2.67
C PHE A 128 -0.95 23.99 3.35
N GLN A 129 -0.84 25.18 2.72
CA GLN A 129 -0.02 26.26 3.24
C GLN A 129 -0.54 26.81 4.56
N ASP A 130 -1.83 27.12 4.65
CA ASP A 130 -2.40 27.76 5.81
C ASP A 130 -2.58 26.81 7.00
N VAL A 131 -3.02 25.57 6.76
CA VAL A 131 -3.20 24.60 7.82
C VAL A 131 -1.86 24.08 8.33
N ASN A 132 -0.97 23.66 7.44
CA ASN A 132 0.28 23.00 7.83
C ASN A 132 1.36 23.92 8.41
N LYS A 133 1.26 25.24 8.17
CA LYS A 133 2.15 26.22 8.82
C LYS A 133 1.89 26.37 10.33
N ALA A 134 0.75 25.94 10.82
CA ALA A 134 0.41 26.03 12.24
C ALA A 134 1.39 25.23 13.11
N GLY A 135 1.77 24.04 12.68
CA GLY A 135 2.65 23.15 13.42
C GLY A 135 1.99 22.60 14.69
N ASP A 136 0.72 22.26 14.59
CA ASP A 136 -0.08 21.64 15.64
C ASP A 136 -0.56 20.24 15.23
N GLN A 137 -1.36 19.59 16.04
CA GLN A 137 -1.90 18.27 15.75
C GLN A 137 -2.79 18.21 14.50
N TYR A 138 -3.30 19.32 14.03
CA TYR A 138 -4.22 19.40 12.89
C TYR A 138 -3.50 19.75 11.59
N GLY A 139 -2.39 20.47 11.67
CA GLY A 139 -1.58 20.86 10.52
C GLY A 139 -0.09 20.95 10.86
N ASN A 140 0.71 20.08 10.25
CA ASN A 140 2.13 19.97 10.55
C ASN A 140 2.87 19.21 9.44
N CYS A 141 4.19 19.20 9.52
CA CYS A 141 5.09 18.40 8.69
C CYS A 141 5.74 17.25 9.49
N GLY A 142 4.92 16.54 10.28
CA GLY A 142 5.40 15.46 11.13
C GLY A 142 5.87 15.93 12.51
N LYS A 143 6.58 15.04 13.20
CA LYS A 143 7.15 15.30 14.53
C LYS A 143 8.67 15.26 14.49
N ASN A 144 9.30 16.09 15.30
CA ASN A 144 10.74 16.02 15.53
C ASN A 144 11.10 14.88 16.49
N GLY A 145 12.40 14.63 16.70
CA GLY A 145 12.89 13.59 17.62
C GLY A 145 12.50 13.77 19.10
N ARG A 146 11.82 14.87 19.45
CA ARG A 146 11.27 15.14 20.79
C ARG A 146 9.74 14.99 20.82
N GLY A 147 9.13 14.47 19.76
CA GLY A 147 7.68 14.29 19.64
C GLY A 147 6.87 15.58 19.40
N GLN A 148 7.53 16.71 19.15
CA GLN A 148 6.86 17.99 18.92
C GLN A 148 6.50 18.13 17.44
N PHE A 149 5.31 18.66 17.13
CA PHE A 149 4.88 18.93 15.77
C PHE A 149 5.75 20.01 15.11
N VAL A 150 6.10 19.76 13.86
CA VAL A 150 6.94 20.65 13.04
C VAL A 150 6.06 21.48 12.12
N LYS A 151 6.27 22.80 12.11
CA LYS A 151 5.64 23.70 11.14
C LYS A 151 6.19 23.43 9.76
N CYS A 152 5.30 23.34 8.76
CA CYS A 152 5.74 23.32 7.37
C CYS A 152 6.20 24.69 6.94
N THR A 153 7.27 24.76 6.14
CA THR A 153 7.58 25.92 5.32
C THR A 153 6.62 25.97 4.12
N SER A 154 6.54 27.09 3.44
CA SER A 154 5.70 27.20 2.22
C SER A 154 6.11 26.20 1.14
N ARG A 155 7.40 25.84 1.07
CA ARG A 155 7.95 24.86 0.14
C ARG A 155 7.49 23.44 0.48
N ASP A 156 7.44 23.11 1.78
CA ASP A 156 7.21 21.76 2.25
C ASP A 156 5.74 21.52 2.63
N ALA A 157 4.89 22.51 2.52
CA ALA A 157 3.49 22.47 2.97
C ALA A 157 2.70 21.29 2.36
N LYS A 158 2.99 20.92 1.12
CA LYS A 158 2.36 19.78 0.44
C LYS A 158 2.85 18.40 0.93
N CYS A 159 3.90 18.35 1.72
CA CYS A 159 4.42 17.14 2.35
C CYS A 159 3.97 17.00 3.81
N GLY A 160 3.20 17.94 4.34
CA GLY A 160 2.61 17.87 5.66
C GLY A 160 1.31 17.06 5.69
N LYS A 161 0.40 17.43 6.58
CA LYS A 161 -0.93 16.81 6.65
C LYS A 161 -1.65 16.93 5.31
N ILE A 162 -2.21 15.81 4.83
CA ILE A 162 -3.02 15.77 3.61
C ILE A 162 -4.27 16.64 3.78
N GLN A 163 -4.57 17.45 2.78
CA GLN A 163 -5.74 18.31 2.78
C GLN A 163 -6.65 17.93 1.63
N CYS A 164 -7.90 17.63 1.95
CA CYS A 164 -8.91 17.18 0.98
C CYS A 164 -10.17 18.05 1.06
N GLN A 165 -11.03 17.89 0.07
CA GLN A 165 -12.41 18.35 0.09
C GLN A 165 -13.33 17.16 -0.17
N THR A 166 -14.30 16.96 0.72
CA THR A 166 -15.21 15.82 0.64
C THR A 166 -16.56 16.17 1.27
N SER A 167 -17.60 15.52 0.80
CA SER A 167 -18.94 15.52 1.46
C SER A 167 -19.07 14.42 2.51
N SER A 168 -18.06 13.54 2.63
CA SER A 168 -18.08 12.44 3.60
C SER A 168 -18.05 12.98 5.03
N GLU A 169 -18.91 12.46 5.89
CA GLU A 169 -18.96 12.81 7.30
C GLU A 169 -17.90 12.14 8.15
N LYS A 170 -17.34 11.00 7.67
CA LYS A 170 -16.35 10.23 8.39
C LYS A 170 -15.25 9.71 7.43
N PRO A 171 -14.00 9.60 7.89
CA PRO A 171 -12.97 8.85 7.19
C PRO A 171 -13.39 7.38 6.99
N ARG A 172 -12.79 6.70 6.02
CA ARG A 172 -13.04 5.27 5.77
C ARG A 172 -12.49 4.39 6.89
N ASP A 173 -11.39 4.79 7.51
CA ASP A 173 -10.82 4.09 8.64
C ASP A 173 -11.43 4.65 9.94
N PRO A 174 -12.13 3.81 10.74
CA PRO A 174 -12.78 4.23 11.97
C PRO A 174 -11.78 4.63 13.10
N SER A 175 -10.51 4.31 12.96
CA SER A 175 -9.45 4.76 13.90
C SER A 175 -9.06 6.23 13.70
N MET A 176 -9.56 6.86 12.63
CA MET A 176 -9.27 8.25 12.29
C MET A 176 -10.43 9.17 12.60
N VAL A 177 -10.11 10.38 13.01
CA VAL A 177 -11.05 11.48 13.26
C VAL A 177 -10.95 12.50 12.16
N LYS A 178 -12.09 12.94 11.67
CA LYS A 178 -12.19 14.07 10.74
C LYS A 178 -11.73 15.36 11.39
N VAL A 179 -10.93 16.11 10.67
CA VAL A 179 -10.52 17.47 11.02
C VAL A 179 -11.03 18.43 9.96
N ASP A 180 -11.89 19.36 10.35
CA ASP A 180 -12.41 20.41 9.49
C ASP A 180 -11.73 21.76 9.84
N ASN A 181 -10.85 22.21 8.97
CA ASN A 181 -10.29 23.56 9.03
C ASN A 181 -11.04 24.45 8.06
N THR A 182 -11.48 25.63 8.51
CA THR A 182 -12.11 26.63 7.65
C THR A 182 -11.16 27.80 7.46
N ILE A 183 -10.81 28.08 6.23
CA ILE A 183 -10.02 29.24 5.84
C ILE A 183 -10.88 30.22 5.06
N ILE A 184 -10.55 31.50 5.17
CA ILE A 184 -11.27 32.58 4.48
C ILE A 184 -10.33 33.20 3.44
N ILE A 185 -10.75 33.11 2.15
CA ILE A 185 -10.01 33.70 1.04
C ILE A 185 -10.95 34.59 0.25
N ASN A 186 -10.58 35.84 0.10
CA ASN A 186 -11.41 36.85 -0.62
C ASN A 186 -12.87 36.87 -0.15
N GLY A 187 -13.11 36.68 1.16
CA GLY A 187 -14.45 36.66 1.74
C GLY A 187 -15.20 35.32 1.62
N TYR A 188 -14.66 34.33 0.90
CA TYR A 188 -15.25 33.01 0.77
C TYR A 188 -14.69 32.05 1.81
N LYS A 189 -15.60 31.33 2.49
CA LYS A 189 -15.22 30.24 3.41
C LYS A 189 -14.92 28.98 2.62
N MET A 190 -13.76 28.41 2.85
CA MET A 190 -13.36 27.14 2.26
C MET A 190 -13.00 26.14 3.35
N LYS A 191 -13.50 24.92 3.21
CA LYS A 191 -13.15 23.80 4.10
C LYS A 191 -11.91 23.09 3.59
N CYS A 192 -10.95 22.87 4.49
CA CYS A 192 -9.77 22.06 4.31
C CYS A 192 -9.88 20.88 5.26
N GLN A 193 -10.13 19.69 4.72
CA GLN A 193 -10.45 18.51 5.51
C GLN A 193 -9.25 17.57 5.57
N GLY A 194 -8.87 17.21 6.77
CA GLY A 194 -7.80 16.28 7.06
C GLY A 194 -8.27 15.20 8.04
N VAL A 195 -7.34 14.37 8.46
CA VAL A 195 -7.57 13.34 9.47
C VAL A 195 -6.54 13.42 10.58
N HIS A 196 -6.95 12.95 11.76
CA HIS A 196 -6.12 12.80 12.92
C HIS A 196 -6.37 11.41 13.52
N ALA A 197 -5.33 10.68 13.89
CA ALA A 197 -5.47 9.37 14.51
C ALA A 197 -5.84 9.50 16.00
N TYR A 198 -6.75 8.65 16.49
CA TYR A 198 -7.15 8.63 17.90
C TYR A 198 -6.00 8.23 18.82
N SER A 199 -5.22 7.25 18.44
CA SER A 199 -4.04 6.83 19.17
C SER A 199 -2.89 6.69 18.17
N MET A 200 -1.87 7.52 18.34
CA MET A 200 -0.63 7.32 17.60
C MET A 200 0.16 6.23 18.33
N GLN A 201 0.15 5.02 17.81
CA GLN A 201 1.20 4.08 18.10
C GLN A 201 2.45 4.64 17.41
N GLU A 202 3.48 4.90 18.20
CA GLU A 202 4.69 5.61 17.74
C GLU A 202 5.43 4.91 16.60
N GLU A 203 5.10 3.65 16.31
CA GLU A 203 5.78 2.80 15.33
C GLU A 203 5.18 2.89 13.89
N GLU A 204 3.94 3.33 13.70
CA GLU A 204 3.27 3.28 12.38
C GLU A 204 3.21 4.61 11.63
N GLY A 205 3.74 5.68 12.20
CA GLY A 205 3.66 7.01 11.58
C GLY A 205 2.24 7.61 11.62
N ASP A 206 2.09 8.88 11.21
CA ASP A 206 0.81 9.56 11.19
C ASP A 206 0.11 9.32 9.83
N PRO A 207 -1.02 8.55 9.80
CA PRO A 207 -1.72 8.25 8.55
C PRO A 207 -2.33 9.47 7.87
N GLY A 208 -2.40 10.59 8.55
CA GLY A 208 -2.85 11.86 8.01
C GLY A 208 -1.76 12.67 7.29
N LEU A 209 -0.51 12.21 7.31
CA LEU A 209 0.57 12.85 6.55
C LEU A 209 0.56 12.38 5.08
N VAL A 210 1.02 13.27 4.20
CA VAL A 210 1.29 12.91 2.80
C VAL A 210 2.38 11.85 2.76
N MET A 211 2.16 10.79 1.99
CA MET A 211 3.06 9.64 1.90
C MET A 211 4.39 10.01 1.26
N THR A 212 5.48 9.45 1.80
CA THR A 212 6.82 9.60 1.22
C THR A 212 6.84 9.14 -0.23
N GLY A 213 7.53 9.90 -1.09
CA GLY A 213 7.59 9.67 -2.54
C GLY A 213 6.49 10.39 -3.33
N THR A 214 5.54 11.07 -2.68
CA THR A 214 4.51 11.86 -3.35
C THR A 214 5.11 13.10 -4.00
N LYS A 215 4.81 13.34 -5.28
CA LYS A 215 5.23 14.55 -5.99
C LYS A 215 4.58 15.80 -5.37
N CYS A 216 5.38 16.74 -4.91
CA CYS A 216 4.91 18.01 -4.35
C CYS A 216 5.22 19.22 -5.24
N GLY A 217 6.07 19.05 -6.24
CA GLY A 217 6.46 20.06 -7.23
C GLY A 217 7.31 19.44 -8.33
N ASP A 218 7.72 20.24 -9.32
CA ASP A 218 8.57 19.76 -10.39
C ASP A 218 9.97 19.41 -9.86
N GLY A 219 10.35 18.14 -10.04
CA GLY A 219 11.59 17.59 -9.50
C GLY A 219 11.63 17.47 -7.98
N MET A 220 10.49 17.58 -7.29
CA MET A 220 10.41 17.51 -5.82
C MET A 220 9.43 16.42 -5.37
N VAL A 221 9.85 15.66 -4.36
CA VAL A 221 9.05 14.63 -3.68
C VAL A 221 9.06 14.82 -2.17
N CYS A 222 8.04 14.32 -1.53
CA CYS A 222 7.92 14.32 -0.07
C CYS A 222 8.77 13.24 0.59
#